data_1dad5eecdeac05624cdb203028e1d6dd
#
_entry.id   1dad5eecdeac05624cdb203028e1d6dd
#
_cell.length_a   1.000
_cell.length_b   1.000
_cell.length_c   1.000
_cell.angle_alpha   90.00
_cell.angle_beta   90.00
_cell.angle_gamma   90.00
#
_symmetry.space_group_name_H-M   'P 1'
#
loop_
_entity.id
_entity.type
_entity.pdbx_description
1 polymer ?
#
loop_
_entity_poly.entity_id
_entity_poly.type
_entity_poly.pdbx_seq_one_letter_code
_entity_poly.pdbx_strand_id
1 'polypeptide(L)'
;MKWLVVKIVNPRNGETLVDPCCGIADFLSLSFVNAVEKQKDWQLDDANIYGVDLDESMIMLATLNMLLNGDGEAKLYCKHTPGSILTKIAVGDTPTLVDLIPDRHKGGNWHDWPDNTKLMQFDVVLTNPPFGEDRAYRPSTEQDRRIIEMYETWSLAGNGDNIDLGVVFLENAYHVLKPEGRLGIVLSNSIASINRWQKVREWLMERMRIVALFDLPPNVFAETGVNTTLIVAYKPKSSAALKKLIEQEYSVFVRDIERIGYERRTSKRNVFFNPVYRIDETTFEVMTDKDGHPILEEDFTQTIADFRQWALGQEETLQCLFLRET
;
A
#
# COMPACT_ATOMS: atom_id res chain seq x y z
N MET A 1 4.17 11.54 2.49
CA MET A 1 3.06 10.60 2.27
C MET A 1 3.40 9.19 2.76
N LYS A 2 4.44 8.52 2.22
CA LYS A 2 4.78 7.11 2.59
C LYS A 2 4.98 6.94 4.12
N TRP A 3 5.62 7.91 4.77
CA TRP A 3 5.76 7.94 6.23
C TRP A 3 4.41 7.98 6.96
N LEU A 4 3.42 8.77 6.48
CA LEU A 4 2.06 8.77 7.00
C LEU A 4 1.46 7.36 6.97
N VAL A 5 1.54 6.69 5.82
CA VAL A 5 0.99 5.33 5.64
C VAL A 5 1.62 4.34 6.63
N VAL A 6 2.95 4.35 6.73
CA VAL A 6 3.68 3.47 7.66
C VAL A 6 3.30 3.74 9.11
N LYS A 7 3.19 5.02 9.52
CA LYS A 7 2.81 5.38 10.91
C LYS A 7 1.34 5.04 11.22
N ILE A 8 0.44 5.08 10.23
CA ILE A 8 -0.96 4.69 10.40
C ILE A 8 -1.11 3.16 10.42
N VAL A 9 -0.57 2.47 9.41
CA VAL A 9 -0.69 1.00 9.30
C VAL A 9 0.16 0.28 10.36
N ASN A 10 1.23 0.92 10.80
CA ASN A 10 2.06 0.50 11.92
C ASN A 10 2.60 -0.94 11.80
N PRO A 11 3.40 -1.27 10.75
CA PRO A 11 4.09 -2.55 10.67
C PRO A 11 4.97 -2.79 11.89
N ARG A 12 5.01 -4.05 12.37
CA ARG A 12 5.71 -4.43 13.61
C ARG A 12 6.77 -5.47 13.34
N ASN A 13 7.70 -5.57 14.27
CA ASN A 13 8.68 -6.64 14.21
C ASN A 13 8.01 -8.03 14.25
N GLY A 14 8.57 -8.98 13.49
CA GLY A 14 8.06 -10.34 13.36
C GLY A 14 6.84 -10.48 12.43
N GLU A 15 6.23 -9.37 11.97
CA GLU A 15 5.17 -9.41 10.95
C GLU A 15 5.76 -9.58 9.56
N THR A 16 5.06 -10.29 8.70
CA THR A 16 5.39 -10.39 7.28
C THR A 16 4.79 -9.21 6.52
N LEU A 17 5.64 -8.49 5.81
CA LEU A 17 5.28 -7.31 5.02
C LEU A 17 5.57 -7.54 3.55
N VAL A 18 4.66 -7.13 2.66
CA VAL A 18 4.92 -7.10 1.22
C VAL A 18 4.52 -5.79 0.58
N ASP A 19 5.36 -5.33 -0.35
CA ASP A 19 5.00 -4.34 -1.36
C ASP A 19 5.09 -4.98 -2.75
N PRO A 20 3.96 -5.31 -3.39
CA PRO A 20 3.95 -5.96 -4.70
C PRO A 20 4.27 -5.02 -5.86
N CYS A 21 4.49 -3.73 -5.62
CA CYS A 21 4.91 -2.72 -6.58
C CYS A 21 5.94 -1.78 -5.93
N CYS A 22 7.06 -2.37 -5.47
CA CYS A 22 7.92 -1.73 -4.47
C CYS A 22 8.74 -0.54 -5.02
N GLY A 23 8.94 -0.42 -6.32
CA GLY A 23 9.81 0.61 -6.88
C GLY A 23 11.18 0.57 -6.22
N ILE A 24 11.58 1.67 -5.61
CA ILE A 24 12.85 1.78 -4.84
C ILE A 24 12.72 1.34 -3.38
N ALA A 25 11.66 0.63 -3.02
CA ALA A 25 11.39 0.07 -1.69
C ALA A 25 11.19 1.09 -0.55
N ASP A 26 10.65 2.28 -0.84
CA ASP A 26 10.45 3.30 0.21
C ASP A 26 9.46 2.87 1.30
N PHE A 27 8.38 2.15 0.96
CA PHE A 27 7.48 1.61 1.98
C PHE A 27 8.17 0.59 2.88
N LEU A 28 9.00 -0.26 2.27
CA LEU A 28 9.71 -1.31 2.98
C LEU A 28 10.78 -0.73 3.91
N SER A 29 11.62 0.18 3.40
CA SER A 29 12.67 0.82 4.18
C SER A 29 12.12 1.67 5.33
N LEU A 30 11.06 2.46 5.08
CA LEU A 30 10.39 3.22 6.13
C LEU A 30 9.71 2.33 7.19
N SER A 31 9.16 1.19 6.77
CA SER A 31 8.59 0.21 7.70
C SER A 31 9.66 -0.42 8.58
N PHE A 32 10.81 -0.78 7.99
CA PHE A 32 11.97 -1.30 8.69
C PHE A 32 12.46 -0.30 9.74
N VAL A 33 12.75 0.94 9.33
CA VAL A 33 13.20 2.01 10.24
C VAL A 33 12.16 2.27 11.35
N ASN A 34 10.86 2.31 11.02
CA ASN A 34 9.80 2.51 11.99
C ASN A 34 9.75 1.39 13.05
N ALA A 35 9.98 0.15 12.66
CA ALA A 35 10.03 -0.97 13.58
C ALA A 35 11.29 -0.92 14.47
N VAL A 36 12.45 -0.55 13.89
CA VAL A 36 13.74 -0.36 14.63
C VAL A 36 13.63 0.71 15.68
N GLU A 37 13.09 1.88 15.35
CA GLU A 37 12.96 3.00 16.29
C GLU A 37 12.15 2.67 17.54
N LYS A 38 11.24 1.69 17.46
CA LYS A 38 10.37 1.29 18.57
C LYS A 38 10.95 0.22 19.49
N GLN A 39 12.04 -0.42 19.10
CA GLN A 39 12.63 -1.52 19.86
C GLN A 39 13.93 -1.13 20.52
N LYS A 40 14.05 -1.47 21.81
CA LYS A 40 15.28 -1.28 22.58
C LYS A 40 16.30 -2.41 22.40
N ASP A 41 15.87 -3.59 21.94
CA ASP A 41 16.71 -4.76 21.71
C ASP A 41 16.63 -5.21 20.25
N TRP A 42 17.75 -5.12 19.57
CA TRP A 42 17.97 -5.37 18.16
C TRP A 42 17.89 -6.85 17.83
N GLN A 43 16.75 -7.34 17.39
CA GLN A 43 16.67 -8.53 16.52
C GLN A 43 15.44 -8.36 15.63
N LEU A 44 15.63 -7.61 14.55
CA LEU A 44 14.68 -7.62 13.47
C LEU A 44 14.85 -8.90 12.67
N ASP A 45 13.78 -9.64 12.53
CA ASP A 45 13.71 -10.70 11.55
C ASP A 45 13.35 -10.07 10.18
N ASP A 46 14.34 -9.40 9.59
CA ASP A 46 14.31 -8.76 8.25
C ASP A 46 13.93 -9.78 7.16
N ALA A 47 14.11 -11.08 7.44
CA ALA A 47 13.65 -12.17 6.59
C ALA A 47 12.14 -12.15 6.28
N ASN A 48 11.39 -11.26 6.89
CA ASN A 48 9.94 -11.12 6.72
C ASN A 48 9.51 -9.95 5.82
N ILE A 49 10.46 -9.21 5.22
CA ILE A 49 10.20 -8.09 4.32
C ILE A 49 10.34 -8.54 2.86
N TYR A 50 9.30 -8.31 2.07
CA TYR A 50 9.21 -8.75 0.69
C TYR A 50 8.85 -7.58 -0.23
N GLY A 51 9.56 -7.46 -1.35
CA GLY A 51 9.28 -6.49 -2.39
C GLY A 51 9.30 -7.13 -3.77
N VAL A 52 8.39 -6.71 -4.62
CA VAL A 52 8.34 -7.17 -6.01
C VAL A 52 8.22 -5.97 -6.94
N ASP A 53 8.98 -5.94 -8.00
CA ASP A 53 8.83 -4.98 -9.10
C ASP A 53 9.12 -5.66 -10.43
N LEU A 54 8.67 -5.06 -11.52
CA LEU A 54 8.91 -5.57 -12.86
C LEU A 54 10.19 -4.99 -13.50
N ASP A 55 10.73 -3.92 -12.94
CA ASP A 55 11.93 -3.23 -13.42
C ASP A 55 13.15 -3.63 -12.59
N GLU A 56 14.12 -4.26 -13.24
CA GLU A 56 15.37 -4.72 -12.64
C GLU A 56 16.18 -3.55 -12.04
N SER A 57 16.13 -2.38 -12.68
CA SER A 57 16.81 -1.18 -12.19
C SER A 57 16.19 -0.69 -10.89
N MET A 58 14.86 -0.78 -10.75
CA MET A 58 14.16 -0.45 -9.51
C MET A 58 14.55 -1.42 -8.40
N ILE A 59 14.61 -2.73 -8.68
CA ILE A 59 15.05 -3.73 -7.69
C ILE A 59 16.50 -3.49 -7.24
N MET A 60 17.38 -3.09 -8.16
CA MET A 60 18.77 -2.74 -7.81
C MET A 60 18.83 -1.54 -6.88
N LEU A 61 18.06 -0.49 -7.16
CA LEU A 61 17.95 0.69 -6.31
C LEU A 61 17.25 0.37 -4.97
N ALA A 62 16.22 -0.48 -4.98
CA ALA A 62 15.54 -0.96 -3.79
C ALA A 62 16.51 -1.69 -2.86
N THR A 63 17.34 -2.59 -3.41
CA THR A 63 18.36 -3.31 -2.63
C THR A 63 19.33 -2.34 -1.98
N LEU A 64 19.81 -1.35 -2.73
CA LEU A 64 20.71 -0.33 -2.18
C LEU A 64 20.00 0.50 -1.08
N ASN A 65 18.75 0.89 -1.30
CA ASN A 65 17.97 1.64 -0.31
C ASN A 65 17.80 0.86 0.99
N MET A 66 17.44 -0.44 0.91
CA MET A 66 17.30 -1.30 2.09
C MET A 66 18.63 -1.45 2.83
N LEU A 67 19.74 -1.73 2.13
CA LEU A 67 21.08 -1.82 2.71
C LEU A 67 21.51 -0.53 3.42
N LEU A 68 21.25 0.64 2.83
CA LEU A 68 21.58 1.93 3.42
C LEU A 68 20.77 2.24 4.69
N ASN A 69 19.59 1.63 4.83
CA ASN A 69 18.76 1.72 6.03
C ASN A 69 19.05 0.60 7.05
N GLY A 70 20.05 -0.25 6.79
CA GLY A 70 20.49 -1.28 7.71
C GLY A 70 19.82 -2.65 7.55
N ASP A 71 18.93 -2.80 6.57
CA ASP A 71 18.31 -4.08 6.21
C ASP A 71 19.12 -4.76 5.10
N GLY A 72 19.75 -5.89 5.40
CA GLY A 72 20.51 -6.69 4.45
C GLY A 72 19.81 -7.97 3.98
N GLU A 73 18.63 -8.30 4.52
CA GLU A 73 17.95 -9.59 4.32
C GLU A 73 16.58 -9.49 3.64
N ALA A 74 16.11 -8.27 3.30
CA ALA A 74 14.87 -8.08 2.57
C ALA A 74 14.86 -8.87 1.25
N LYS A 75 13.75 -9.53 0.98
CA LYS A 75 13.55 -10.40 -0.19
C LYS A 75 12.94 -9.61 -1.34
N LEU A 76 13.79 -9.14 -2.24
CA LEU A 76 13.42 -8.32 -3.38
C LEU A 76 13.49 -9.12 -4.68
N TYR A 77 12.41 -9.13 -5.44
CA TYR A 77 12.26 -9.95 -6.64
C TYR A 77 11.92 -9.10 -7.86
N CYS A 78 12.67 -9.29 -8.94
CA CYS A 78 12.32 -8.77 -10.25
C CYS A 78 11.43 -9.76 -11.00
N LYS A 79 10.27 -9.32 -11.46
CA LYS A 79 9.37 -10.11 -12.29
C LYS A 79 8.91 -9.28 -13.49
N HIS A 80 9.31 -9.71 -14.66
CA HIS A 80 9.07 -9.03 -15.95
C HIS A 80 7.65 -9.21 -16.49
N THR A 81 6.68 -9.58 -15.67
CA THR A 81 5.28 -9.68 -16.07
C THR A 81 4.49 -8.46 -15.64
N PRO A 82 3.58 -7.94 -16.47
CA PRO A 82 2.73 -6.82 -16.11
C PRO A 82 1.94 -7.10 -14.84
N GLY A 83 2.09 -6.22 -13.86
CA GLY A 83 1.56 -6.46 -12.52
C GLY A 83 2.32 -7.58 -11.83
N SER A 84 3.16 -7.27 -10.85
CA SER A 84 4.07 -8.21 -10.20
C SER A 84 3.40 -9.43 -9.56
N ILE A 85 2.10 -9.44 -9.50
CA ILE A 85 1.29 -10.56 -9.01
C ILE A 85 0.59 -11.30 -10.16
N LEU A 86 0.32 -10.65 -11.28
CA LEU A 86 -0.17 -11.29 -12.49
C LEU A 86 0.98 -12.04 -13.15
N THR A 87 1.04 -13.34 -12.98
CA THR A 87 2.05 -14.16 -13.65
C THR A 87 1.50 -14.72 -14.96
N LYS A 88 2.39 -14.97 -15.92
CA LYS A 88 2.02 -15.70 -17.13
C LYS A 88 2.00 -17.19 -16.83
N ILE A 89 1.00 -17.87 -17.37
CA ILE A 89 0.96 -19.33 -17.39
C ILE A 89 1.82 -19.78 -18.56
N ALA A 90 2.96 -20.41 -18.31
CA ALA A 90 3.73 -21.06 -19.36
C ALA A 90 3.08 -22.40 -19.73
N VAL A 91 3.29 -22.85 -20.98
CA VAL A 91 2.81 -24.17 -21.41
C VAL A 91 3.54 -25.24 -20.60
N GLY A 92 2.80 -26.01 -19.82
CA GLY A 92 3.35 -27.04 -18.94
C GLY A 92 3.68 -26.59 -17.52
N ASP A 93 3.72 -25.28 -17.27
CA ASP A 93 3.92 -24.72 -15.93
C ASP A 93 2.66 -24.00 -15.46
N THR A 94 2.29 -24.17 -14.21
CA THR A 94 1.25 -23.38 -13.57
C THR A 94 1.92 -22.38 -12.64
N PRO A 95 2.07 -21.11 -13.04
CA PRO A 95 2.73 -20.13 -12.20
C PRO A 95 1.89 -19.89 -10.95
N THR A 96 2.58 -19.56 -9.89
CA THR A 96 1.98 -19.36 -8.58
C THR A 96 2.41 -18.00 -8.05
N LEU A 97 1.66 -17.44 -7.11
CA LEU A 97 2.14 -16.32 -6.32
C LEU A 97 3.43 -16.70 -5.55
N VAL A 98 3.58 -17.96 -5.25
CA VAL A 98 4.77 -18.55 -4.62
C VAL A 98 6.01 -18.46 -5.50
N ASP A 99 5.85 -18.47 -6.82
CA ASP A 99 6.98 -18.28 -7.76
C ASP A 99 7.54 -16.86 -7.68
N LEU A 100 6.76 -15.92 -7.19
CA LEU A 100 7.19 -14.56 -6.90
C LEU A 100 7.99 -14.49 -5.59
N ILE A 101 7.67 -15.37 -4.64
CA ILE A 101 8.25 -15.40 -3.28
C ILE A 101 8.52 -16.87 -2.93
N PRO A 102 9.64 -17.45 -3.40
CA PRO A 102 9.80 -18.89 -3.54
C PRO A 102 9.87 -19.70 -2.25
N ASP A 103 10.20 -19.16 -1.11
CA ASP A 103 10.72 -20.00 -0.02
C ASP A 103 9.72 -20.47 1.03
N ARG A 104 8.43 -20.13 0.95
CA ARG A 104 7.53 -20.38 2.08
C ARG A 104 6.27 -21.20 1.80
N HIS A 105 5.83 -21.29 0.57
CA HIS A 105 4.69 -22.13 0.20
C HIS A 105 5.02 -23.02 -0.98
N LYS A 106 4.71 -24.28 -0.85
CA LYS A 106 4.81 -25.22 -1.96
C LYS A 106 3.41 -25.48 -2.49
N GLY A 107 3.18 -25.15 -3.74
CA GLY A 107 2.02 -25.62 -4.46
C GLY A 107 0.83 -24.70 -4.64
N GLY A 108 0.94 -23.40 -4.36
CA GLY A 108 -0.06 -22.45 -4.83
C GLY A 108 0.07 -22.20 -6.33
N ASN A 109 -1.04 -22.07 -7.04
CA ASN A 109 -1.08 -21.76 -8.47
C ASN A 109 -2.36 -20.99 -8.84
N TRP A 110 -2.51 -20.60 -10.09
CA TRP A 110 -3.70 -19.86 -10.54
C TRP A 110 -5.03 -20.60 -10.33
N HIS A 111 -5.02 -21.92 -10.33
CA HIS A 111 -6.20 -22.72 -10.03
C HIS A 111 -6.55 -22.67 -8.54
N ASP A 112 -5.59 -22.38 -7.69
CA ASP A 112 -5.75 -22.23 -6.25
C ASP A 112 -6.05 -20.78 -5.84
N TRP A 113 -6.06 -19.84 -6.79
CA TRP A 113 -6.31 -18.44 -6.53
C TRP A 113 -7.59 -18.16 -5.73
N PRO A 114 -8.73 -18.81 -6.04
CA PRO A 114 -9.93 -18.70 -5.19
C PRO A 114 -9.74 -19.31 -3.80
N ASP A 115 -8.88 -20.31 -3.68
CA ASP A 115 -8.47 -20.91 -2.39
C ASP A 115 -7.10 -20.32 -1.97
N ASN A 116 -7.14 -19.14 -1.38
CA ASN A 116 -5.95 -18.43 -0.94
C ASN A 116 -5.21 -19.09 0.22
N THR A 117 -5.68 -20.22 0.74
CA THR A 117 -4.98 -20.99 1.78
C THR A 117 -3.65 -21.56 1.29
N LYS A 118 -3.48 -21.68 -0.01
CA LYS A 118 -2.25 -22.14 -0.65
C LYS A 118 -1.32 -21.00 -1.08
N LEU A 119 -1.77 -19.76 -1.01
CA LEU A 119 -0.95 -18.59 -1.29
C LEU A 119 -0.17 -18.18 -0.04
N MET A 120 1.02 -17.61 -0.25
CA MET A 120 1.73 -16.97 0.85
C MET A 120 0.91 -15.84 1.42
N GLN A 121 0.78 -15.80 2.74
CA GLN A 121 -0.04 -14.84 3.45
C GLN A 121 0.83 -13.85 4.22
N PHE A 122 0.42 -12.58 4.21
CA PHE A 122 1.14 -11.48 4.84
C PHE A 122 0.31 -10.82 5.93
N ASP A 123 0.99 -10.32 6.95
CA ASP A 123 0.36 -9.52 8.00
C ASP A 123 0.08 -8.10 7.51
N VAL A 124 0.92 -7.59 6.61
CA VAL A 124 0.81 -6.23 6.09
C VAL A 124 1.08 -6.19 4.58
N VAL A 125 0.23 -5.45 3.87
CA VAL A 125 0.46 -5.04 2.48
C VAL A 125 0.50 -3.53 2.44
N LEU A 126 1.61 -2.96 1.97
CA LEU A 126 1.75 -1.53 1.67
C LEU A 126 2.13 -1.38 0.21
N THR A 127 1.36 -0.64 -0.56
CA THR A 127 1.65 -0.53 -1.99
C THR A 127 1.13 0.76 -2.61
N ASN A 128 1.84 1.20 -3.64
CA ASN A 128 1.48 2.34 -4.47
C ASN A 128 1.52 1.94 -5.95
N PRO A 129 0.49 1.23 -6.43
CA PRO A 129 0.42 0.79 -7.82
C PRO A 129 0.51 1.97 -8.79
N PRO A 130 0.98 1.75 -10.02
CA PRO A 130 0.96 2.78 -11.04
C PRO A 130 -0.48 3.19 -11.38
N PHE A 131 -0.72 4.50 -11.52
CA PHE A 131 -2.05 5.05 -11.86
C PHE A 131 -2.05 5.75 -13.22
N GLY A 132 -3.25 5.86 -13.79
CA GLY A 132 -3.53 6.51 -15.05
C GLY A 132 -3.99 5.55 -16.15
N GLU A 133 -4.72 6.08 -17.11
CA GLU A 133 -5.28 5.27 -18.23
C GLU A 133 -4.19 4.60 -19.07
N ASP A 134 -3.02 5.23 -19.18
CA ASP A 134 -1.87 4.68 -19.91
C ASP A 134 -1.26 3.45 -19.21
N ARG A 135 -1.57 3.26 -17.93
CA ARG A 135 -1.10 2.15 -17.09
C ARG A 135 -2.18 1.08 -16.85
N ALA A 136 -3.32 1.17 -17.56
CA ALA A 136 -4.34 0.13 -17.48
C ALA A 136 -3.78 -1.21 -18.01
N TYR A 137 -4.10 -2.29 -17.31
CA TYR A 137 -3.79 -3.64 -17.78
C TYR A 137 -4.64 -3.98 -18.99
N ARG A 138 -4.00 -4.39 -20.07
CA ARG A 138 -4.62 -4.83 -21.32
C ARG A 138 -4.10 -6.22 -21.67
N PRO A 139 -4.92 -7.27 -21.60
CA PRO A 139 -4.49 -8.61 -21.98
C PRO A 139 -4.14 -8.62 -23.47
N SER A 140 -2.91 -8.98 -23.79
CA SER A 140 -2.37 -8.99 -25.16
C SER A 140 -2.40 -10.37 -25.81
N THR A 141 -2.54 -11.41 -25.00
CA THR A 141 -2.59 -12.80 -25.43
C THR A 141 -3.79 -13.50 -24.81
N GLU A 142 -4.19 -14.64 -25.39
CA GLU A 142 -5.22 -15.51 -24.82
C GLU A 142 -4.88 -15.94 -23.38
N GLN A 143 -3.60 -16.12 -23.10
CA GLN A 143 -3.09 -16.47 -21.79
C GLN A 143 -3.25 -15.31 -20.81
N ASP A 144 -2.90 -14.09 -21.22
CA ASP A 144 -3.11 -12.89 -20.38
C ASP A 144 -4.61 -12.72 -20.07
N ARG A 145 -5.48 -13.01 -21.05
CA ARG A 145 -6.93 -12.96 -20.87
C ARG A 145 -7.40 -13.97 -19.84
N ARG A 146 -6.97 -15.22 -19.93
CA ARG A 146 -7.31 -16.25 -18.93
C ARG A 146 -6.87 -15.88 -17.53
N ILE A 147 -5.70 -15.25 -17.38
CA ILE A 147 -5.20 -14.80 -16.10
C ILE A 147 -6.10 -13.70 -15.52
N ILE A 148 -6.42 -12.68 -16.29
CA ILE A 148 -7.21 -11.55 -15.78
C ILE A 148 -8.68 -11.94 -15.53
N GLU A 149 -9.23 -12.87 -16.28
CA GLU A 149 -10.57 -13.41 -16.08
C GLU A 149 -10.75 -14.19 -14.77
N MET A 150 -9.65 -14.55 -14.10
CA MET A 150 -9.69 -15.13 -12.75
C MET A 150 -9.98 -14.08 -11.66
N TYR A 151 -9.82 -12.80 -11.97
CA TYR A 151 -10.10 -11.73 -11.03
C TYR A 151 -11.59 -11.38 -11.00
N GLU A 152 -12.17 -11.32 -9.81
CA GLU A 152 -13.56 -10.87 -9.64
C GLU A 152 -13.74 -9.43 -10.14
N THR A 153 -12.77 -8.58 -9.84
CA THR A 153 -12.78 -7.17 -10.25
C THR A 153 -12.77 -6.99 -11.76
N TRP A 154 -12.22 -7.92 -12.54
CA TRP A 154 -12.32 -7.91 -13.98
C TRP A 154 -13.79 -7.99 -14.46
N SER A 155 -14.56 -8.88 -13.86
CA SER A 155 -15.98 -9.03 -14.19
C SER A 155 -16.84 -7.85 -13.73
N LEU A 156 -16.42 -7.17 -12.65
CA LEU A 156 -17.15 -6.05 -12.05
C LEU A 156 -16.88 -4.71 -12.73
N ALA A 157 -15.67 -4.49 -13.19
CA ALA A 157 -15.19 -3.19 -13.63
C ALA A 157 -14.34 -3.19 -14.89
N GLY A 158 -13.93 -4.35 -15.39
CA GLY A 158 -13.32 -4.48 -16.70
C GLY A 158 -14.35 -4.11 -17.79
N ASN A 159 -13.90 -3.43 -18.83
CA ASN A 159 -14.76 -3.11 -19.99
C ASN A 159 -14.62 -4.15 -21.11
N GLY A 160 -14.03 -5.31 -20.82
CA GLY A 160 -13.69 -6.35 -21.80
C GLY A 160 -12.31 -6.19 -22.44
N ASP A 161 -11.76 -4.97 -22.44
CA ASP A 161 -10.47 -4.65 -23.08
C ASP A 161 -9.37 -4.28 -22.09
N ASN A 162 -9.73 -3.61 -21.00
CA ASN A 162 -8.77 -3.17 -20.00
C ASN A 162 -9.38 -3.00 -18.61
N ILE A 163 -8.51 -2.95 -17.58
CA ILE A 163 -8.84 -2.62 -16.20
C ILE A 163 -7.71 -1.78 -15.60
N ASP A 164 -8.05 -0.87 -14.70
CA ASP A 164 -7.05 -0.12 -13.94
C ASP A 164 -6.19 -1.07 -13.08
N LEU A 165 -4.86 -0.92 -13.16
CA LEU A 165 -3.93 -1.76 -12.40
C LEU A 165 -4.11 -1.63 -10.89
N GLY A 166 -4.48 -0.45 -10.39
CA GLY A 166 -4.74 -0.24 -8.97
C GLY A 166 -5.86 -1.14 -8.46
N VAL A 167 -6.88 -1.40 -9.27
CA VAL A 167 -7.97 -2.33 -8.92
C VAL A 167 -7.49 -3.77 -8.86
N VAL A 168 -6.64 -4.18 -9.80
CA VAL A 168 -6.04 -5.53 -9.79
C VAL A 168 -5.15 -5.71 -8.57
N PHE A 169 -4.33 -4.72 -8.24
CA PHE A 169 -3.49 -4.75 -7.03
C PHE A 169 -4.31 -4.74 -5.74
N LEU A 170 -5.46 -4.09 -5.72
CA LEU A 170 -6.38 -4.12 -4.58
C LEU A 170 -6.90 -5.54 -4.31
N GLU A 171 -7.33 -6.26 -5.36
CA GLU A 171 -7.78 -7.65 -5.23
C GLU A 171 -6.63 -8.58 -4.83
N ASN A 172 -5.46 -8.39 -5.43
CA ASN A 172 -4.25 -9.12 -5.04
C ASN A 172 -3.93 -8.95 -3.54
N ALA A 173 -3.96 -7.72 -3.06
CA ALA A 173 -3.72 -7.42 -1.65
C ALA A 173 -4.71 -8.15 -0.74
N TYR A 174 -5.99 -8.17 -1.10
CA TYR A 174 -7.00 -8.92 -0.35
C TYR A 174 -6.68 -10.42 -0.27
N HIS A 175 -6.29 -11.04 -1.39
CA HIS A 175 -6.02 -12.48 -1.42
C HIS A 175 -4.77 -12.87 -0.64
N VAL A 176 -3.74 -12.04 -0.61
CA VAL A 176 -2.49 -12.33 0.11
C VAL A 176 -2.48 -11.87 1.56
N LEU A 177 -3.48 -11.13 2.02
CA LEU A 177 -3.59 -10.74 3.43
C LEU A 177 -4.10 -11.90 4.27
N LYS A 178 -3.44 -12.13 5.41
CA LYS A 178 -3.95 -12.97 6.49
C LYS A 178 -5.27 -12.42 7.03
N PRO A 179 -6.11 -13.24 7.67
CA PRO A 179 -7.13 -12.72 8.59
C PRO A 179 -6.48 -11.76 9.60
N GLU A 180 -7.09 -10.61 9.81
CA GLU A 180 -6.57 -9.50 10.61
C GLU A 180 -5.32 -8.80 10.01
N GLY A 181 -4.92 -9.15 8.79
CA GLY A 181 -3.89 -8.46 8.04
C GLY A 181 -4.33 -7.05 7.62
N ARG A 182 -3.37 -6.12 7.56
CA ARG A 182 -3.58 -4.69 7.31
C ARG A 182 -3.13 -4.29 5.90
N LEU A 183 -3.92 -3.43 5.29
CA LEU A 183 -3.68 -2.85 3.97
C LEU A 183 -3.46 -1.34 4.06
N GLY A 184 -2.43 -0.85 3.39
CA GLY A 184 -2.28 0.54 3.00
C GLY A 184 -2.03 0.62 1.50
N ILE A 185 -3.00 1.11 0.73
CA ILE A 185 -2.91 1.20 -0.72
C ILE A 185 -3.24 2.60 -1.20
N VAL A 186 -2.42 3.11 -2.12
CA VAL A 186 -2.67 4.38 -2.79
C VAL A 186 -3.31 4.10 -4.14
N LEU A 187 -4.47 4.68 -4.38
CA LEU A 187 -5.23 4.52 -5.63
C LEU A 187 -5.54 5.88 -6.24
N SER A 188 -5.82 5.90 -7.54
CA SER A 188 -6.37 7.09 -8.19
C SER A 188 -7.70 7.47 -7.53
N ASN A 189 -7.90 8.76 -7.26
CA ASN A 189 -9.17 9.28 -6.69
C ASN A 189 -10.38 8.90 -7.55
N SER A 190 -10.19 8.65 -8.84
CA SER A 190 -11.26 8.15 -9.72
C SER A 190 -11.90 6.85 -9.19
N ILE A 191 -11.12 5.96 -8.58
CA ILE A 191 -11.62 4.71 -8.00
C ILE A 191 -12.50 4.99 -6.78
N ALA A 192 -12.17 6.00 -6.00
CA ALA A 192 -12.96 6.41 -4.84
C ALA A 192 -14.26 7.15 -5.22
N SER A 193 -14.28 7.89 -6.33
CA SER A 193 -15.35 8.87 -6.62
C SER A 193 -16.23 8.55 -7.83
N ILE A 194 -15.72 7.89 -8.88
CA ILE A 194 -16.46 7.70 -10.13
C ILE A 194 -17.42 6.50 -10.08
N ASN A 195 -18.60 6.64 -10.64
CA ASN A 195 -19.64 5.58 -10.67
C ASN A 195 -19.18 4.28 -11.33
N ARG A 196 -18.30 4.35 -12.33
CA ARG A 196 -17.70 3.16 -12.97
C ARG A 196 -17.14 2.16 -11.95
N TRP A 197 -16.56 2.67 -10.86
CA TRP A 197 -15.89 1.87 -9.84
C TRP A 197 -16.78 1.52 -8.65
N GLN A 198 -18.07 1.85 -8.68
CA GLN A 198 -18.99 1.58 -7.57
C GLN A 198 -18.97 0.11 -7.15
N LYS A 199 -19.05 -0.81 -8.10
CA LYS A 199 -19.04 -2.27 -7.82
C LYS A 199 -17.72 -2.73 -7.19
N VAL A 200 -16.59 -2.09 -7.52
CA VAL A 200 -15.29 -2.39 -6.89
C VAL A 200 -15.28 -1.90 -5.45
N ARG A 201 -15.85 -0.73 -5.17
CA ARG A 201 -15.98 -0.23 -3.79
C ARG A 201 -16.89 -1.12 -2.95
N GLU A 202 -18.02 -1.55 -3.51
CA GLU A 202 -18.94 -2.51 -2.88
C GLU A 202 -18.21 -3.84 -2.59
N TRP A 203 -17.49 -4.37 -3.59
CA TRP A 203 -16.65 -5.56 -3.45
C TRP A 203 -15.65 -5.44 -2.30
N LEU A 204 -14.99 -4.31 -2.18
CA LEU A 204 -14.02 -4.02 -1.11
C LEU A 204 -14.72 -3.97 0.26
N MET A 205 -15.81 -3.21 0.37
CA MET A 205 -16.55 -3.04 1.64
C MET A 205 -17.20 -4.33 2.14
N GLU A 206 -17.55 -5.26 1.24
CA GLU A 206 -18.06 -6.58 1.60
C GLU A 206 -16.99 -7.54 2.13
N ARG A 207 -15.71 -7.23 1.97
CA ARG A 207 -14.58 -8.10 2.27
C ARG A 207 -13.61 -7.54 3.29
N MET A 208 -13.51 -6.23 3.38
CA MET A 208 -12.57 -5.55 4.25
C MET A 208 -13.25 -4.49 5.11
N ARG A 209 -12.77 -4.32 6.33
CA ARG A 209 -13.13 -3.20 7.19
C ARG A 209 -12.29 -1.99 6.76
N ILE A 210 -12.94 -0.98 6.20
CA ILE A 210 -12.28 0.28 5.84
C ILE A 210 -12.00 1.07 7.12
N VAL A 211 -10.73 1.36 7.37
CA VAL A 211 -10.26 2.04 8.57
C VAL A 211 -10.17 3.54 8.34
N ALA A 212 -9.47 3.93 7.28
CA ALA A 212 -9.27 5.34 6.97
C ALA A 212 -9.19 5.60 5.47
N LEU A 213 -9.57 6.82 5.09
CA LEU A 213 -9.44 7.38 3.74
C LEU A 213 -8.73 8.74 3.86
N PHE A 214 -7.64 8.90 3.13
CA PHE A 214 -6.92 10.17 3.06
C PHE A 214 -6.94 10.65 1.61
N ASP A 215 -7.53 11.81 1.36
CA ASP A 215 -7.42 12.45 0.06
C ASP A 215 -6.09 13.20 -0.03
N LEU A 216 -5.33 12.93 -1.09
CA LEU A 216 -3.97 13.44 -1.26
C LEU A 216 -3.93 14.42 -2.42
N PRO A 217 -3.25 15.57 -2.26
CA PRO A 217 -3.18 16.57 -3.31
C PRO A 217 -2.39 16.10 -4.53
N PRO A 218 -2.62 16.68 -5.72
CA PRO A 218 -2.04 16.20 -6.98
C PRO A 218 -0.50 16.26 -7.04
N ASN A 219 0.13 17.04 -6.17
CA ASN A 219 1.57 17.25 -6.16
C ASN A 219 2.34 16.31 -5.21
N VAL A 220 1.67 15.33 -4.62
CA VAL A 220 2.31 14.35 -3.71
C VAL A 220 3.32 13.48 -4.45
N PHE A 221 3.10 13.24 -5.74
CA PHE A 221 3.99 12.41 -6.56
C PHE A 221 4.72 13.25 -7.61
N ALA A 222 5.99 12.91 -7.84
CA ALA A 222 6.85 13.64 -8.78
C ALA A 222 6.36 13.55 -10.23
N GLU A 223 5.87 12.40 -10.61
CA GLU A 223 5.62 12.04 -12.01
C GLU A 223 4.19 12.30 -12.49
N THR A 224 3.26 12.55 -11.59
CA THR A 224 1.85 12.67 -11.95
C THR A 224 1.16 13.83 -11.22
N GLY A 225 0.22 14.48 -11.90
CA GLY A 225 -0.72 15.45 -11.31
C GLY A 225 -2.08 14.83 -10.95
N VAL A 226 -2.15 13.51 -10.82
CA VAL A 226 -3.39 12.81 -10.49
C VAL A 226 -3.65 12.92 -9.00
N ASN A 227 -4.88 13.30 -8.63
CA ASN A 227 -5.35 13.20 -7.26
C ASN A 227 -5.45 11.73 -6.87
N THR A 228 -4.98 11.39 -5.69
CA THR A 228 -4.96 10.03 -5.20
C THR A 228 -5.61 9.93 -3.83
N THR A 229 -6.16 8.76 -3.53
CA THR A 229 -6.72 8.44 -2.24
C THR A 229 -5.91 7.30 -1.62
N LEU A 230 -5.40 7.51 -0.42
CA LEU A 230 -4.85 6.43 0.39
C LEU A 230 -6.01 5.73 1.11
N ILE A 231 -6.13 4.44 0.90
CA ILE A 231 -7.08 3.56 1.59
C ILE A 231 -6.32 2.74 2.61
N VAL A 232 -6.76 2.81 3.87
CA VAL A 232 -6.31 1.94 4.94
C VAL A 232 -7.46 1.03 5.35
N ALA A 233 -7.19 -0.27 5.40
CA ALA A 233 -8.18 -1.28 5.72
C ALA A 233 -7.54 -2.47 6.44
N TYR A 234 -8.35 -3.34 7.03
CA TYR A 234 -7.90 -4.64 7.46
C TYR A 234 -8.88 -5.74 7.02
N LYS A 235 -8.39 -6.96 6.85
CA LYS A 235 -9.18 -8.14 6.52
C LYS A 235 -9.75 -8.72 7.81
N PRO A 236 -11.08 -8.69 8.04
CA PRO A 236 -11.64 -9.25 9.25
C PRO A 236 -11.37 -10.75 9.39
N LYS A 237 -11.39 -11.27 10.60
CA LYS A 237 -11.12 -12.68 10.90
C LYS A 237 -12.08 -13.64 10.19
N SER A 238 -13.29 -13.17 9.91
CA SER A 238 -14.32 -13.89 9.16
C SER A 238 -15.33 -12.93 8.54
N SER A 239 -16.06 -13.39 7.53
CA SER A 239 -17.17 -12.63 6.94
C SER A 239 -18.29 -12.32 7.96
N ALA A 240 -18.50 -13.20 8.93
CA ALA A 240 -19.47 -12.96 10.02
C ALA A 240 -19.02 -11.79 10.92
N ALA A 241 -17.73 -11.68 11.21
CA ALA A 241 -17.18 -10.54 11.97
C ALA A 241 -17.38 -9.22 11.22
N LEU A 242 -17.12 -9.19 9.91
CA LEU A 242 -17.37 -8.01 9.08
C LEU A 242 -18.86 -7.63 9.06
N LYS A 243 -19.74 -8.61 8.87
CA LYS A 243 -21.19 -8.39 8.88
C LYS A 243 -21.67 -7.73 10.15
N LYS A 244 -21.18 -8.20 11.30
CA LYS A 244 -21.49 -7.61 12.60
C LYS A 244 -21.03 -6.14 12.70
N LEU A 245 -19.84 -5.82 12.18
CA LEU A 245 -19.34 -4.45 12.15
C LEU A 245 -20.20 -3.55 11.25
N ILE A 246 -20.62 -4.04 10.08
CA ILE A 246 -21.51 -3.30 9.17
C ILE A 246 -22.87 -3.04 9.84
N GLU A 247 -23.45 -4.04 10.51
CA GLU A 247 -24.72 -3.90 11.26
C GLU A 247 -24.60 -2.90 12.43
N GLN A 248 -23.41 -2.71 12.97
CA GLN A 248 -23.10 -1.73 14.02
C GLN A 248 -22.75 -0.34 13.47
N GLU A 249 -22.81 -0.14 12.15
CA GLU A 249 -22.51 1.13 11.49
C GLU A 249 -21.13 1.71 11.87
N TYR A 250 -20.07 0.93 11.70
CA TYR A 250 -18.72 1.36 12.06
C TYR A 250 -18.31 2.68 11.37
N SER A 251 -17.59 3.51 12.05
CA SER A 251 -17.08 4.77 11.50
C SER A 251 -15.79 4.58 10.73
N VAL A 252 -15.52 5.46 9.76
CA VAL A 252 -14.28 5.53 8.97
C VAL A 252 -13.60 6.86 9.26
N PHE A 253 -12.29 6.85 9.48
CA PHE A 253 -11.52 8.08 9.60
C PHE A 253 -11.31 8.69 8.21
N VAL A 254 -11.74 9.92 7.99
CA VAL A 254 -11.56 10.61 6.70
C VAL A 254 -10.81 11.91 6.92
N ARG A 255 -9.82 12.18 6.10
CA ARG A 255 -9.01 13.40 6.18
C ARG A 255 -8.53 13.84 4.80
N ASP A 256 -8.72 15.11 4.49
CA ASP A 256 -8.09 15.76 3.36
C ASP A 256 -6.70 16.26 3.79
N ILE A 257 -5.68 15.94 3.01
CA ILE A 257 -4.32 16.39 3.22
C ILE A 257 -4.06 17.52 2.22
N GLU A 258 -3.86 18.73 2.72
CA GLU A 258 -3.64 19.91 1.90
C GLU A 258 -2.16 20.28 1.84
N ARG A 259 -1.47 20.20 2.99
CA ARG A 259 -0.07 20.59 3.14
C ARG A 259 0.83 19.37 3.27
N ILE A 260 1.82 19.30 2.42
CA ILE A 260 2.71 18.14 2.29
C ILE A 260 4.17 18.43 2.63
N GLY A 261 4.47 19.67 3.09
CA GLY A 261 5.81 20.08 3.50
C GLY A 261 6.74 20.50 2.36
N TYR A 262 6.26 20.50 1.12
CA TYR A 262 7.05 20.93 -0.04
C TYR A 262 6.17 21.42 -1.19
N GLU A 263 6.76 22.27 -2.03
CA GLU A 263 6.21 22.71 -3.31
C GLU A 263 6.92 22.01 -4.46
N ARG A 264 6.13 21.50 -5.40
CA ARG A 264 6.62 20.96 -6.67
C ARG A 264 6.80 22.10 -7.66
N ARG A 265 8.04 22.31 -8.13
CA ARG A 265 8.36 23.26 -9.20
C ARG A 265 8.93 22.53 -10.41
N THR A 266 8.51 22.95 -11.59
CA THR A 266 9.05 22.41 -12.83
C THR A 266 9.85 23.53 -13.54
N SER A 267 11.12 23.25 -13.82
CA SER A 267 11.97 24.15 -14.60
C SER A 267 12.58 23.38 -15.76
N LYS A 268 12.27 23.81 -16.99
CA LYS A 268 12.62 23.12 -18.24
C LYS A 268 12.05 21.69 -18.25
N ARG A 269 12.85 20.66 -18.00
CA ARG A 269 12.42 19.24 -17.92
C ARG A 269 12.66 18.65 -16.54
N ASN A 270 13.14 19.45 -15.60
CA ASN A 270 13.46 18.97 -14.26
C ASN A 270 12.36 19.34 -13.28
N VAL A 271 12.02 18.40 -12.41
CA VAL A 271 11.11 18.59 -11.28
C VAL A 271 11.93 18.78 -10.03
N PHE A 272 11.62 19.83 -9.28
CA PHE A 272 12.25 20.16 -8.00
C PHE A 272 11.20 20.16 -6.91
N PHE A 273 11.58 19.70 -5.73
CA PHE A 273 10.78 19.78 -4.52
C PHE A 273 11.47 20.73 -3.55
N ASN A 274 10.85 21.89 -3.33
CA ASN A 274 11.36 22.87 -2.38
C ASN A 274 10.62 22.68 -1.06
N PRO A 275 11.31 22.56 0.08
CA PRO A 275 10.66 22.48 1.37
C PRO A 275 9.88 23.77 1.65
N VAL A 276 8.71 23.63 2.25
CA VAL A 276 7.90 24.73 2.76
C VAL A 276 7.87 24.62 4.27
N TYR A 277 8.29 25.69 4.94
CA TYR A 277 8.40 25.71 6.39
C TYR A 277 7.27 26.53 7.02
N ARG A 278 6.88 26.16 8.23
CA ARG A 278 5.96 26.95 9.04
C ARG A 278 6.57 28.29 9.40
N ILE A 279 5.79 29.34 9.24
CA ILE A 279 6.16 30.71 9.56
C ILE A 279 5.33 31.16 10.75
N ASP A 280 5.95 31.74 11.74
CA ASP A 280 5.25 32.41 12.84
C ASP A 280 4.54 33.67 12.29
N GLU A 281 3.23 33.74 12.48
CA GLU A 281 2.38 34.82 11.94
C GLU A 281 2.69 36.21 12.54
N THR A 282 3.36 36.24 13.68
CA THR A 282 3.68 37.49 14.40
C THR A 282 5.07 38.00 14.06
N THR A 283 6.07 37.11 14.04
CA THR A 283 7.48 37.46 13.80
C THR A 283 7.89 37.32 12.35
N PHE A 284 7.11 36.57 11.53
CA PHE A 284 7.42 36.20 10.16
C PHE A 284 8.73 35.37 10.02
N GLU A 285 9.19 34.77 11.11
CA GLU A 285 10.36 33.90 11.13
C GLU A 285 9.94 32.43 10.93
N VAL A 286 10.87 31.64 10.37
CA VAL A 286 10.68 30.18 10.25
C VAL A 286 10.65 29.55 11.64
N MET A 287 9.59 28.82 11.94
CA MET A 287 9.47 28.08 13.19
C MET A 287 10.46 26.92 13.23
N THR A 288 11.08 26.70 14.39
CA THR A 288 12.01 25.61 14.62
C THR A 288 11.52 24.70 15.74
N ASP A 289 11.93 23.42 15.68
CA ASP A 289 11.73 22.48 16.78
C ASP A 289 12.68 22.77 17.96
N LYS A 290 12.60 21.94 19.01
CA LYS A 290 13.44 22.03 20.21
C LYS A 290 14.97 21.89 19.94
N ASP A 291 15.31 21.29 18.81
CA ASP A 291 16.69 21.04 18.38
C ASP A 291 17.18 22.08 17.37
N GLY A 292 16.33 23.08 17.04
CA GLY A 292 16.63 24.19 16.14
C GLY A 292 16.41 23.86 14.65
N HIS A 293 15.81 22.73 14.32
CA HIS A 293 15.51 22.38 12.93
C HIS A 293 14.23 23.05 12.44
N PRO A 294 14.20 23.57 11.20
CA PRO A 294 13.00 24.14 10.61
C PRO A 294 11.83 23.15 10.56
N ILE A 295 10.65 23.57 11.01
CA ILE A 295 9.43 22.77 10.99
C ILE A 295 8.78 22.87 9.61
N LEU A 296 8.55 21.74 8.94
CA LEU A 296 7.84 21.70 7.66
C LEU A 296 6.36 22.07 7.84
N GLU A 297 5.81 22.76 6.85
CA GLU A 297 4.38 23.04 6.77
C GLU A 297 3.64 21.82 6.19
N GLU A 298 3.27 20.88 7.05
CA GLU A 298 2.64 19.62 6.65
C GLU A 298 1.52 19.21 7.61
N ASP A 299 0.58 18.43 7.11
CA ASP A 299 -0.58 17.95 7.86
C ASP A 299 -0.40 16.54 8.44
N PHE A 300 0.66 15.83 8.06
CA PHE A 300 0.85 14.41 8.38
C PHE A 300 0.98 14.14 9.87
N THR A 301 1.77 14.95 10.58
CA THR A 301 2.02 14.78 12.02
C THR A 301 0.72 14.92 12.82
N GLN A 302 -0.07 15.95 12.53
CA GLN A 302 -1.35 16.16 13.21
C GLN A 302 -2.36 15.06 12.82
N THR A 303 -2.40 14.66 11.56
CA THR A 303 -3.27 13.60 11.07
C THR A 303 -3.01 12.27 11.77
N ILE A 304 -1.73 11.91 12.02
CA ILE A 304 -1.38 10.71 12.77
C ILE A 304 -1.88 10.79 14.22
N ALA A 305 -1.73 11.94 14.86
CA ALA A 305 -2.21 12.16 16.22
C ALA A 305 -3.73 12.03 16.30
N ASP A 306 -4.45 12.68 15.38
CA ASP A 306 -5.92 12.66 15.30
C ASP A 306 -6.42 11.23 15.00
N PHE A 307 -5.77 10.52 14.08
CA PHE A 307 -6.10 9.12 13.79
C PHE A 307 -5.96 8.24 15.03
N ARG A 308 -4.86 8.35 15.76
CA ARG A 308 -4.64 7.57 16.99
C ARG A 308 -5.70 7.85 18.04
N GLN A 309 -6.06 9.13 18.22
CA GLN A 309 -7.10 9.52 19.15
C GLN A 309 -8.48 8.97 18.75
N TRP A 310 -8.83 9.03 17.45
CA TRP A 310 -10.04 8.44 16.90
C TRP A 310 -10.09 6.92 17.07
N ALA A 311 -8.97 6.25 16.80
CA ALA A 311 -8.85 4.79 16.84
C ALA A 311 -9.06 4.23 18.26
N LEU A 312 -8.75 4.98 19.32
CA LEU A 312 -9.04 4.61 20.71
C LEU A 312 -10.54 4.42 20.99
N GLY A 313 -11.41 5.04 20.20
CA GLY A 313 -12.86 4.89 20.31
C GLY A 313 -13.46 3.79 19.44
N GLN A 314 -12.66 3.02 18.71
CA GLN A 314 -13.12 1.99 17.80
C GLN A 314 -13.12 0.59 18.45
N GLU A 315 -13.51 -0.42 17.66
CA GLU A 315 -13.51 -1.81 18.09
C GLU A 315 -12.12 -2.31 18.53
N GLU A 316 -12.08 -3.24 19.48
CA GLU A 316 -10.85 -3.79 20.06
C GLU A 316 -9.88 -4.33 19.00
N THR A 317 -10.39 -4.98 17.97
CA THR A 317 -9.57 -5.50 16.85
C THR A 317 -8.81 -4.37 16.17
N LEU A 318 -9.48 -3.25 15.85
CA LEU A 318 -8.82 -2.08 15.23
C LEU A 318 -7.77 -1.49 16.17
N GLN A 319 -8.09 -1.32 17.45
CA GLN A 319 -7.12 -0.82 18.44
C GLN A 319 -5.90 -1.73 18.52
N CYS A 320 -6.09 -3.04 18.60
CA CYS A 320 -5.00 -4.01 18.62
C CYS A 320 -4.14 -3.97 17.36
N LEU A 321 -4.75 -3.79 16.19
CA LEU A 321 -4.03 -3.79 14.91
C LEU A 321 -3.26 -2.49 14.66
N PHE A 322 -3.80 -1.34 15.04
CA PHE A 322 -3.25 -0.05 14.63
C PHE A 322 -2.60 0.75 15.76
N LEU A 323 -2.98 0.54 17.03
CA LEU A 323 -2.48 1.33 18.16
C LEU A 323 -1.48 0.60 19.04
N ARG A 324 -1.48 -0.74 19.03
CA ARG A 324 -0.62 -1.50 19.93
C ARG A 324 0.84 -1.18 19.65
N GLU A 325 1.49 -0.61 20.65
CA GLU A 325 2.95 -0.51 20.69
C GLU A 325 3.50 -1.90 21.02
N THR A 326 4.46 -2.33 20.23
CA THR A 326 5.17 -3.60 20.45
C THR A 326 6.11 -3.51 21.62
#